data_61e7cf2cb0db3bd90f29ac6016e25894
#
_entry.id   61e7cf2cb0db3bd90f29ac6016e25894
#
_cell.length_a   1.000
_cell.length_b   1.000
_cell.length_c   1.000
_cell.angle_alpha   90.00
_cell.angle_beta   90.00
_cell.angle_gamma   90.00
#
_symmetry.space_group_name_H-M   'P 1'
#
loop_
_entity.id
_entity.type
_entity.pdbx_description
1 polymer ?
#
loop_
_entity_poly.entity_id
_entity_poly.type
_entity_poly.pdbx_seq_one_letter_code
_entity_poly.pdbx_strand_id
1 'polypeptide(L)'
;MKHDYEACLNDITRIVKDIVWGDAEQVRALFRYTNDPSVPASVGRLAEQIGTLIVQKEVREFQLENLIEDLFSTRTALAQARHDPLTGLPNRAMFEEMLHKACGSALECGSGLALLLVDFDRFKEVNDSLGHAAGDELLVQGAARLQGCVGDRGLIGRMGGDEFAVLLCAEGKSPEKLCEI
;
A
#
# COMPACT_ATOMS: atom_id res chain seq x y z
N MET A 1 14.27 17.53 -56.90
CA MET A 1 12.88 17.75 -56.50
C MET A 1 12.91 18.32 -55.10
N LYS A 2 12.48 19.55 -54.88
CA LYS A 2 12.35 20.11 -53.53
C LYS A 2 11.21 19.32 -52.84
N HIS A 3 11.52 18.47 -51.86
CA HIS A 3 10.49 17.98 -50.96
C HIS A 3 9.81 19.21 -50.36
N ASP A 4 8.51 19.24 -50.47
CA ASP A 4 7.72 20.34 -49.95
C ASP A 4 7.86 20.30 -48.41
N TYR A 5 8.45 21.35 -47.85
CA TYR A 5 8.72 21.49 -46.42
C TYR A 5 7.44 21.33 -45.59
N GLU A 6 6.34 21.86 -46.09
CA GLU A 6 5.02 21.72 -45.44
C GLU A 6 4.50 20.29 -45.46
N ALA A 7 4.72 19.55 -46.53
CA ALA A 7 4.31 18.13 -46.61
C ALA A 7 5.03 17.28 -45.57
N CYS A 8 6.35 17.47 -45.37
CA CYS A 8 7.12 16.75 -44.36
C CYS A 8 6.64 17.08 -42.94
N LEU A 9 6.39 18.37 -42.64
CA LEU A 9 5.90 18.80 -41.35
C LEU A 9 4.49 18.25 -41.02
N ASN A 10 3.61 18.27 -42.03
CA ASN A 10 2.26 17.73 -41.87
C ASN A 10 2.29 16.22 -41.60
N ASP A 11 3.17 15.48 -42.28
CA ASP A 11 3.31 14.04 -42.06
C ASP A 11 3.90 13.71 -40.67
N ILE A 12 4.94 14.43 -40.24
CA ILE A 12 5.48 14.30 -38.88
C ILE A 12 4.40 14.61 -37.84
N THR A 13 3.62 15.66 -38.06
CA THR A 13 2.53 16.05 -37.15
C THR A 13 1.48 14.94 -37.03
N ARG A 14 1.15 14.29 -38.15
CA ARG A 14 0.23 13.15 -38.17
C ARG A 14 0.82 11.98 -37.40
N ILE A 15 2.05 11.58 -37.66
CA ILE A 15 2.75 10.48 -37.00
C ILE A 15 2.81 10.73 -35.48
N VAL A 16 3.15 11.95 -35.05
CA VAL A 16 3.18 12.30 -33.62
C VAL A 16 1.79 12.19 -32.98
N LYS A 17 0.73 12.60 -33.67
CA LYS A 17 -0.62 12.42 -33.17
C LYS A 17 -0.98 10.94 -33.01
N ASP A 18 -0.68 10.12 -34.00
CA ASP A 18 -0.97 8.68 -33.97
C ASP A 18 -0.23 8.01 -32.79
N ILE A 19 1.03 8.38 -32.53
CA ILE A 19 1.79 7.90 -31.37
C ILE A 19 1.15 8.35 -30.04
N VAL A 20 0.72 9.60 -29.93
CA VAL A 20 0.07 10.11 -28.71
C VAL A 20 -1.24 9.38 -28.42
N TRP A 21 -1.93 8.88 -29.46
CA TRP A 21 -3.15 8.09 -29.31
C TRP A 21 -2.92 6.58 -29.14
N GLY A 22 -1.64 6.14 -29.00
CA GLY A 22 -1.30 4.77 -28.59
C GLY A 22 -0.66 3.89 -29.65
N ASP A 23 -0.34 4.41 -30.84
CA ASP A 23 0.34 3.65 -31.89
C ASP A 23 1.87 3.84 -31.80
N ALA A 24 2.49 3.14 -30.85
CA ALA A 24 3.94 3.19 -30.62
C ALA A 24 4.77 2.67 -31.83
N GLU A 25 4.19 1.86 -32.73
CA GLU A 25 4.91 1.38 -33.92
C GLU A 25 5.25 2.51 -34.88
N GLN A 26 4.50 3.59 -34.84
CA GLN A 26 4.74 4.80 -35.66
C GLN A 26 6.03 5.55 -35.29
N VAL A 27 6.64 5.29 -34.13
CA VAL A 27 7.93 5.89 -33.75
C VAL A 27 9.00 5.61 -34.81
N ARG A 28 9.01 4.41 -35.37
CA ARG A 28 9.94 4.05 -36.46
C ARG A 28 9.74 4.88 -37.71
N ALA A 29 8.55 5.39 -37.98
CA ALA A 29 8.26 6.24 -39.11
C ALA A 29 8.93 7.60 -38.99
N LEU A 30 9.12 8.15 -37.78
CA LEU A 30 9.86 9.40 -37.54
C LEU A 30 11.34 9.26 -37.92
N PHE A 31 11.96 8.10 -37.62
CA PHE A 31 13.37 7.88 -37.93
C PHE A 31 13.67 7.74 -39.42
N ARG A 32 12.67 7.57 -40.30
CA ARG A 32 12.88 7.64 -41.77
C ARG A 32 13.34 9.01 -42.20
N TYR A 33 12.88 10.07 -41.52
CA TYR A 33 13.24 11.43 -41.83
C TYR A 33 14.67 11.81 -41.44
N THR A 34 15.32 11.09 -40.55
CA THR A 34 16.66 11.38 -40.04
C THR A 34 17.75 11.03 -41.06
N ASN A 35 17.50 9.99 -41.88
CA ASN A 35 18.49 9.44 -42.81
C ASN A 35 18.13 9.65 -44.31
N ASP A 36 17.07 10.41 -44.60
CA ASP A 36 16.65 10.67 -45.96
C ASP A 36 17.35 11.97 -46.49
N PRO A 37 18.28 11.85 -47.45
CA PRO A 37 19.00 13.00 -47.97
C PRO A 37 18.10 13.97 -48.75
N SER A 38 16.88 13.59 -49.10
CA SER A 38 15.90 14.44 -49.79
C SER A 38 15.16 15.39 -48.82
N VAL A 39 15.24 15.10 -47.51
CA VAL A 39 14.59 15.87 -46.45
C VAL A 39 15.49 16.99 -45.94
N PRO A 40 14.99 18.22 -45.73
CA PRO A 40 15.78 19.29 -45.14
C PRO A 40 16.36 18.88 -43.78
N ALA A 41 17.63 19.16 -43.53
CA ALA A 41 18.35 18.75 -42.31
C ALA A 41 17.70 19.26 -40.99
N SER A 42 16.97 20.38 -41.06
CA SER A 42 16.18 20.88 -39.90
C SER A 42 14.99 20.00 -39.56
N VAL A 43 14.33 19.44 -40.58
CA VAL A 43 13.18 18.50 -40.38
C VAL A 43 13.69 17.17 -39.86
N GLY A 44 14.79 16.64 -40.38
CA GLY A 44 15.43 15.43 -39.88
C GLY A 44 15.81 15.54 -38.41
N ARG A 45 16.44 16.65 -38.00
CA ARG A 45 16.77 16.90 -36.58
C ARG A 45 15.53 16.99 -35.69
N LEU A 46 14.47 17.64 -36.18
CA LEU A 46 13.21 17.73 -35.44
C LEU A 46 12.59 16.32 -35.23
N ALA A 47 12.55 15.51 -36.27
CA ALA A 47 12.05 14.14 -36.19
C ALA A 47 12.86 13.29 -35.20
N GLU A 48 14.19 13.44 -35.20
CA GLU A 48 15.07 12.75 -34.24
C GLU A 48 14.80 13.18 -32.80
N GLN A 49 14.67 14.47 -32.53
CA GLN A 49 14.38 14.99 -31.20
C GLN A 49 13.01 14.52 -30.69
N ILE A 50 11.99 14.56 -31.54
CA ILE A 50 10.66 14.07 -31.17
C ILE A 50 10.71 12.55 -30.89
N GLY A 51 11.34 11.77 -31.76
CA GLY A 51 11.50 10.34 -31.56
C GLY A 51 12.21 10.01 -30.24
N THR A 52 13.27 10.75 -29.92
CA THR A 52 14.01 10.59 -28.67
C THR A 52 13.12 10.91 -27.44
N LEU A 53 12.35 12.00 -27.50
CA LEU A 53 11.44 12.37 -26.40
C LEU A 53 10.34 11.33 -26.18
N ILE A 54 9.81 10.73 -27.25
CA ILE A 54 8.79 9.69 -27.16
C ILE A 54 9.38 8.44 -26.49
N VAL A 55 10.55 7.99 -26.92
CA VAL A 55 11.24 6.83 -26.32
C VAL A 55 11.54 7.10 -24.83
N GLN A 56 12.02 8.30 -24.49
CA GLN A 56 12.26 8.68 -23.09
C GLN A 56 10.97 8.69 -22.25
N LYS A 57 9.87 9.14 -22.83
CA LYS A 57 8.56 9.11 -22.18
C LYS A 57 8.12 7.66 -21.89
N GLU A 58 8.20 6.77 -22.88
CA GLU A 58 7.83 5.35 -22.72
C GLU A 58 8.67 4.64 -21.66
N VAL A 59 10.00 4.87 -21.69
CA VAL A 59 10.90 4.32 -20.66
C VAL A 59 10.52 4.83 -19.27
N ARG A 60 10.18 6.12 -19.17
CA ARG A 60 9.79 6.72 -17.88
C ARG A 60 8.45 6.19 -17.36
N GLU A 61 7.48 6.02 -18.27
CA GLU A 61 6.18 5.43 -17.93
C GLU A 61 6.36 3.99 -17.43
N PHE A 62 7.12 3.18 -18.13
CA PHE A 62 7.45 1.81 -17.71
C PHE A 62 8.16 1.77 -16.33
N GLN A 63 9.10 2.70 -16.08
CA GLN A 63 9.77 2.79 -14.78
C GLN A 63 8.80 3.18 -13.66
N LEU A 64 7.88 4.10 -13.95
CA LEU A 64 6.84 4.50 -12.98
C LEU A 64 5.88 3.36 -12.66
N GLU A 65 5.44 2.62 -13.67
CA GLU A 65 4.56 1.46 -13.47
C GLU A 65 5.21 0.40 -12.59
N ASN A 66 6.47 0.03 -12.88
CA ASN A 66 7.22 -0.92 -12.05
C ASN A 66 7.40 -0.40 -10.61
N LEU A 67 7.71 0.89 -10.43
CA LEU A 67 7.86 1.47 -9.09
C LEU A 67 6.55 1.46 -8.31
N ILE A 68 5.42 1.72 -8.97
CA ILE A 68 4.09 1.64 -8.36
C ILE A 68 3.79 0.21 -7.91
N GLU A 69 4.10 -0.78 -8.73
CA GLU A 69 3.90 -2.19 -8.41
C GLU A 69 4.77 -2.64 -7.23
N ASP A 70 6.03 -2.23 -7.20
CA ASP A 70 6.96 -2.48 -6.07
C ASP A 70 6.46 -1.82 -4.77
N LEU A 71 6.00 -0.58 -4.84
CA LEU A 71 5.43 0.12 -3.69
C LEU A 71 4.16 -0.56 -3.19
N PHE A 72 3.30 -1.02 -4.10
CA PHE A 72 2.06 -1.70 -3.73
C PHE A 72 2.35 -3.05 -3.07
N SER A 73 3.26 -3.84 -3.63
CA SER A 73 3.69 -5.13 -3.08
C SER A 73 4.33 -4.97 -1.70
N THR A 74 5.23 -4.00 -1.55
CA THR A 74 5.89 -3.69 -0.27
C THR A 74 4.89 -3.23 0.79
N ARG A 75 3.94 -2.37 0.41
CA ARG A 75 2.88 -1.90 1.31
C ARG A 75 1.97 -3.03 1.78
N THR A 76 1.62 -3.94 0.87
CA THR A 76 0.79 -5.11 1.17
C THR A 76 1.51 -6.07 2.11
N ALA A 77 2.80 -6.36 1.83
CA ALA A 77 3.62 -7.18 2.71
C ALA A 77 3.78 -6.56 4.11
N LEU A 78 3.98 -5.24 4.19
CA LEU A 78 4.07 -4.53 5.46
C LEU A 78 2.73 -4.55 6.22
N ALA A 79 1.60 -4.40 5.53
CA ALA A 79 0.28 -4.48 6.15
C ALA A 79 0.01 -5.89 6.71
N GLN A 80 0.36 -6.93 5.95
CA GLN A 80 0.26 -8.32 6.41
C GLN A 80 1.20 -8.62 7.59
N ALA A 81 2.42 -8.05 7.58
CA ALA A 81 3.37 -8.19 8.68
C ALA A 81 2.93 -7.48 9.98
N ARG A 82 1.86 -6.68 9.96
CA ARG A 82 1.36 -5.92 11.12
C ARG A 82 0.14 -6.56 11.79
N HIS A 83 -0.46 -7.57 11.17
CA HIS A 83 -1.62 -8.27 11.71
C HIS A 83 -1.27 -9.72 11.99
N ASP A 84 -1.96 -10.30 12.97
CA ASP A 84 -1.92 -11.74 13.23
C ASP A 84 -2.69 -12.49 12.13
N PRO A 85 -2.08 -13.45 11.43
CA PRO A 85 -2.71 -14.11 10.29
C PRO A 85 -3.90 -15.00 10.67
N LEU A 86 -3.99 -15.46 11.93
CA LEU A 86 -5.07 -16.32 12.38
C LEU A 86 -6.32 -15.52 12.75
N THR A 87 -6.14 -14.46 13.54
CA THR A 87 -7.25 -13.69 14.12
C THR A 87 -7.58 -12.41 13.38
N GLY A 88 -6.68 -11.94 12.48
CA GLY A 88 -6.80 -10.65 11.79
C GLY A 88 -6.57 -9.43 12.67
N LEU A 89 -6.35 -9.62 13.98
CA LEU A 89 -6.06 -8.54 14.91
C LEU A 89 -4.67 -7.92 14.66
N PRO A 90 -4.43 -6.68 15.09
CA PRO A 90 -3.08 -6.15 15.25
C PRO A 90 -2.17 -7.15 15.97
N ASN A 91 -1.01 -7.42 15.39
CA ASN A 91 0.00 -8.22 16.06
C ASN A 91 0.74 -7.40 17.13
N ARG A 92 1.64 -8.03 17.86
CA ARG A 92 2.42 -7.40 18.93
C ARG A 92 3.09 -6.10 18.47
N ALA A 93 3.77 -6.11 17.32
CA ALA A 93 4.50 -4.94 16.81
C ALA A 93 3.55 -3.76 16.50
N MET A 94 2.45 -4.04 15.84
CA MET A 94 1.43 -3.02 15.56
C MET A 94 0.77 -2.50 16.84
N PHE A 95 0.44 -3.40 17.77
CA PHE A 95 -0.18 -3.02 19.03
C PHE A 95 0.74 -2.13 19.89
N GLU A 96 2.03 -2.45 19.98
CA GLU A 96 3.03 -1.64 20.70
C GLU A 96 3.14 -0.22 20.10
N GLU A 97 3.11 -0.10 18.77
CA GLU A 97 3.09 1.23 18.11
C GLU A 97 1.83 2.02 18.44
N MET A 98 0.66 1.36 18.41
CA MET A 98 -0.62 1.99 18.75
C MET A 98 -0.66 2.42 20.22
N LEU A 99 -0.14 1.59 21.12
CA LEU A 99 0.00 1.90 22.55
C LEU A 99 0.88 3.14 22.76
N HIS A 100 2.02 3.21 22.09
CA HIS A 100 2.91 4.37 22.18
C HIS A 100 2.22 5.68 21.76
N LYS A 101 1.48 5.64 20.65
CA LYS A 101 0.69 6.78 20.17
C LYS A 101 -0.40 7.19 21.15
N ALA A 102 -1.13 6.21 21.69
CA ALA A 102 -2.19 6.46 22.65
C ALA A 102 -1.63 7.06 23.97
N CYS A 103 -0.47 6.57 24.45
CA CYS A 103 0.20 7.17 25.60
C CYS A 103 0.59 8.63 25.38
N GLY A 104 1.15 8.96 24.20
CA GLY A 104 1.46 10.34 23.85
C GLY A 104 0.23 11.26 23.87
N SER A 105 -0.84 10.84 23.19
CA SER A 105 -2.10 11.60 23.14
C SER A 105 -2.75 11.74 24.52
N ALA A 106 -2.71 10.69 25.34
CA ALA A 106 -3.29 10.72 26.69
C ALA A 106 -2.55 11.70 27.61
N LEU A 107 -1.21 11.79 27.50
CA LEU A 107 -0.40 12.75 28.24
C LEU A 107 -0.73 14.20 27.83
N GLU A 108 -0.91 14.46 26.54
CA GLU A 108 -1.25 15.79 26.02
C GLU A 108 -2.66 16.23 26.44
N CYS A 109 -3.63 15.31 26.45
CA CYS A 109 -5.04 15.60 26.74
C CYS A 109 -5.41 15.40 28.23
N GLY A 110 -4.51 14.89 29.05
CA GLY A 110 -4.80 14.55 30.46
C GLY A 110 -5.82 13.40 30.61
N SER A 111 -5.87 12.49 29.64
CA SER A 111 -6.81 11.36 29.61
C SER A 111 -6.19 10.11 30.26
N GLY A 112 -7.03 9.24 30.83
CA GLY A 112 -6.60 7.96 31.36
C GLY A 112 -6.49 6.88 30.28
N LEU A 113 -5.55 5.94 30.46
CA LEU A 113 -5.42 4.72 29.67
C LEU A 113 -5.47 3.51 30.59
N ALA A 114 -6.09 2.43 30.13
CA ALA A 114 -6.02 1.12 30.78
C ALA A 114 -5.52 0.09 29.77
N LEU A 115 -4.49 -0.65 30.17
CA LEU A 115 -3.95 -1.79 29.43
C LEU A 115 -4.31 -3.06 30.17
N LEU A 116 -5.02 -3.96 29.47
CA LEU A 116 -5.37 -5.28 29.99
C LEU A 116 -4.61 -6.33 29.17
N LEU A 117 -4.06 -7.30 29.87
CA LEU A 117 -3.53 -8.53 29.27
C LEU A 117 -4.53 -9.64 29.54
N VAL A 118 -4.90 -10.36 28.52
CA VAL A 118 -5.91 -11.44 28.56
C VAL A 118 -5.24 -12.70 28.04
N ASP A 119 -5.41 -13.80 28.75
CA ASP A 119 -4.87 -15.11 28.44
C ASP A 119 -5.99 -16.15 28.53
N PHE A 120 -5.94 -17.21 27.72
CA PHE A 120 -6.91 -18.32 27.79
C PHE A 120 -6.46 -19.38 28.78
N ASP A 121 -7.21 -19.48 29.87
CA ASP A 121 -6.96 -20.55 30.85
C ASP A 121 -6.99 -21.94 30.21
N ARG A 122 -5.93 -22.70 30.42
CA ARG A 122 -5.80 -24.09 29.95
C ARG A 122 -5.84 -24.26 28.44
N PHE A 123 -5.43 -23.26 27.68
CA PHE A 123 -5.41 -23.35 26.22
C PHE A 123 -4.64 -24.57 25.71
N LYS A 124 -3.53 -24.90 26.37
CA LYS A 124 -2.75 -26.11 26.06
C LYS A 124 -3.58 -27.38 26.18
N GLU A 125 -4.42 -27.51 27.21
CA GLU A 125 -5.28 -28.68 27.39
C GLU A 125 -6.29 -28.82 26.24
N VAL A 126 -6.79 -27.73 25.70
CA VAL A 126 -7.66 -27.73 24.52
C VAL A 126 -6.91 -28.27 23.30
N ASN A 127 -5.70 -27.78 23.04
CA ASN A 127 -4.87 -28.28 21.95
C ASN A 127 -4.55 -29.76 22.08
N ASP A 128 -4.15 -30.20 23.29
CA ASP A 128 -3.74 -31.57 23.56
C ASP A 128 -4.94 -32.54 23.45
N SER A 129 -6.15 -32.11 23.80
CA SER A 129 -7.37 -32.95 23.83
C SER A 129 -8.14 -32.95 22.51
N LEU A 130 -8.23 -31.77 21.82
CA LEU A 130 -9.09 -31.57 20.67
C LEU A 130 -8.31 -31.25 19.38
N GLY A 131 -6.99 -31.10 19.50
CA GLY A 131 -6.10 -30.78 18.40
C GLY A 131 -5.97 -29.26 18.12
N HIS A 132 -4.91 -28.89 17.41
CA HIS A 132 -4.59 -27.49 17.12
C HIS A 132 -5.67 -26.73 16.35
N ALA A 133 -6.41 -27.40 15.47
CA ALA A 133 -7.50 -26.78 14.73
C ALA A 133 -8.63 -26.27 15.65
N ALA A 134 -8.93 -27.00 16.76
CA ALA A 134 -9.89 -26.55 17.75
C ALA A 134 -9.36 -25.36 18.56
N GLY A 135 -8.07 -25.37 18.88
CA GLY A 135 -7.41 -24.23 19.52
C GLY A 135 -7.42 -22.98 18.65
N ASP A 136 -7.14 -23.13 17.37
CA ASP A 136 -7.18 -22.02 16.41
C ASP A 136 -8.58 -21.41 16.30
N GLU A 137 -9.61 -22.25 16.23
CA GLU A 137 -11.01 -21.81 16.23
C GLU A 137 -11.38 -21.08 17.51
N LEU A 138 -10.93 -21.58 18.68
CA LEU A 138 -11.14 -20.91 19.98
C LEU A 138 -10.51 -19.50 19.99
N LEU A 139 -9.29 -19.35 19.44
CA LEU A 139 -8.61 -18.05 19.35
C LEU A 139 -9.35 -17.08 18.43
N VAL A 140 -9.85 -17.55 17.27
CA VAL A 140 -10.64 -16.73 16.34
C VAL A 140 -11.94 -16.26 16.98
N GLN A 141 -12.66 -17.16 17.62
CA GLN A 141 -13.90 -16.82 18.31
C GLN A 141 -13.67 -15.90 19.52
N GLY A 142 -12.59 -16.13 20.27
CA GLY A 142 -12.18 -15.27 21.38
C GLY A 142 -11.85 -13.85 20.92
N ALA A 143 -11.09 -13.73 19.84
CA ALA A 143 -10.77 -12.46 19.21
C ALA A 143 -12.05 -11.69 18.81
N ALA A 144 -13.00 -12.36 18.14
CA ALA A 144 -14.26 -11.75 17.73
C ALA A 144 -15.11 -11.29 18.93
N ARG A 145 -15.16 -12.06 20.01
CA ARG A 145 -15.86 -11.69 21.24
C ARG A 145 -15.22 -10.49 21.93
N LEU A 146 -13.89 -10.49 22.05
CA LEU A 146 -13.15 -9.36 22.61
C LEU A 146 -13.41 -8.08 21.79
N GLN A 147 -13.38 -8.17 20.46
CA GLN A 147 -13.71 -7.04 19.59
C GLN A 147 -15.15 -6.54 19.82
N GLY A 148 -16.11 -7.44 19.96
CA GLY A 148 -17.50 -7.09 20.25
C GLY A 148 -17.67 -6.40 21.61
N CYS A 149 -16.92 -6.81 22.63
CA CYS A 149 -16.93 -6.20 23.96
C CYS A 149 -16.27 -4.82 23.99
N VAL A 150 -15.12 -4.67 23.32
CA VAL A 150 -14.35 -3.42 23.31
C VAL A 150 -14.98 -2.39 22.37
N GLY A 151 -15.44 -2.83 21.20
CA GLY A 151 -16.04 -1.94 20.19
C GLY A 151 -15.10 -0.78 19.85
N ASP A 152 -15.68 0.41 19.69
CA ASP A 152 -14.94 1.64 19.35
C ASP A 152 -14.23 2.30 20.56
N ARG A 153 -14.34 1.67 21.76
CA ARG A 153 -13.78 2.25 22.99
C ARG A 153 -12.31 1.95 23.20
N GLY A 154 -11.72 1.09 22.38
CA GLY A 154 -10.34 0.67 22.58
C GLY A 154 -9.74 -0.08 21.40
N LEU A 155 -8.55 -0.58 21.63
CA LEU A 155 -7.75 -1.32 20.67
C LEU A 155 -7.47 -2.71 21.19
N ILE A 156 -7.40 -3.70 20.30
CA ILE A 156 -7.08 -5.08 20.66
C ILE A 156 -5.95 -5.56 19.76
N GLY A 157 -5.03 -6.33 20.33
CA GLY A 157 -3.99 -7.02 19.60
C GLY A 157 -3.76 -8.43 20.16
N ARG A 158 -3.25 -9.30 19.31
CA ARG A 158 -2.75 -10.61 19.73
C ARG A 158 -1.25 -10.54 19.93
N MET A 159 -0.79 -10.89 21.13
CA MET A 159 0.62 -10.80 21.51
C MET A 159 1.43 -12.03 21.10
N GLY A 160 0.77 -13.15 20.96
CA GLY A 160 1.32 -14.44 20.55
C GLY A 160 0.67 -15.59 21.33
N GLY A 161 0.67 -16.78 20.77
CA GLY A 161 0.01 -17.92 21.44
C GLY A 161 -1.46 -17.65 21.74
N ASP A 162 -1.82 -17.70 23.01
CA ASP A 162 -3.14 -17.46 23.58
C ASP A 162 -3.27 -16.09 24.28
N GLU A 163 -2.24 -15.23 24.18
CA GLU A 163 -2.20 -13.93 24.83
C GLU A 163 -2.77 -12.82 23.93
N PHE A 164 -3.67 -12.01 24.50
CA PHE A 164 -4.25 -10.82 23.90
C PHE A 164 -3.98 -9.59 24.75
N ALA A 165 -3.90 -8.43 24.14
CA ALA A 165 -3.81 -7.15 24.82
C ALA A 165 -4.98 -6.27 24.40
N VAL A 166 -5.58 -5.58 25.38
CA VAL A 166 -6.66 -4.62 25.16
C VAL A 166 -6.23 -3.28 25.74
N LEU A 167 -6.32 -2.24 24.93
CA LEU A 167 -6.06 -0.86 25.35
C LEU A 167 -7.37 -0.09 25.32
N LEU A 168 -7.79 0.44 26.47
CA LEU A 168 -8.97 1.29 26.61
C LEU A 168 -8.55 2.75 26.83
N CYS A 169 -9.21 3.67 26.12
CA CYS A 169 -8.98 5.11 26.26
C CYS A 169 -10.18 5.74 27.00
N ALA A 170 -9.90 6.43 28.09
CA ALA A 170 -10.91 7.19 28.81
C ALA A 170 -10.91 8.64 28.36
N GLU A 171 -11.70 8.99 27.37
CA GLU A 171 -11.91 10.38 27.01
C GLU A 171 -12.60 11.12 28.16
N GLY A 172 -11.86 12.00 28.83
CA GLY A 172 -12.40 12.89 29.86
C GLY A 172 -12.86 12.23 31.15
N LYS A 173 -12.51 10.95 31.40
CA LYS A 173 -12.86 10.23 32.63
C LYS A 173 -11.60 9.90 33.43
N SER A 174 -11.69 9.99 34.77
CA SER A 174 -10.61 9.53 35.64
C SER A 174 -10.38 8.00 35.49
N PRO A 175 -9.15 7.51 35.71
CA PRO A 175 -8.81 6.08 35.61
C PRO A 175 -9.73 5.17 36.45
N GLU A 176 -10.29 5.68 37.53
CA GLU A 176 -11.19 4.94 38.44
C GLU A 176 -12.52 4.53 37.77
N LYS A 177 -12.99 5.32 36.77
CA LYS A 177 -14.21 5.01 36.01
C LYS A 177 -14.00 4.04 34.84
N LEU A 178 -12.77 3.64 34.55
CA LEU A 178 -12.45 2.60 33.57
C LEU A 178 -12.74 1.19 34.09
N CYS A 179 -12.77 1.00 35.40
CA CYS A 179 -13.06 -0.29 36.02
C CYS A 179 -14.56 -0.63 36.08
N GLU A 180 -15.44 0.27 35.65
CA GLU A 180 -16.90 0.09 35.63
C GLU A 180 -17.47 -0.26 34.24
N ILE A 181 -16.59 -0.52 33.26
CA ILE A 181 -16.94 -0.91 31.90
C ILE A 181 -16.82 -2.43 31.74
#